data_f27c8b0a7a5b2dc730860d7fad9282f3
#
_entry.id   f27c8b0a7a5b2dc730860d7fad9282f3
#
_cell.length_a   1.000
_cell.length_b   1.000
_cell.length_c   1.000
_cell.angle_alpha   90.00
_cell.angle_beta   90.00
_cell.angle_gamma   90.00
#
_symmetry.space_group_name_H-M   'P 1'
#
loop_
_entity.id
_entity.type
_entity.pdbx_description
1 polymer ?
#
loop_
_entity_poly.entity_id
_entity_poly.type
_entity_poly.pdbx_seq_one_letter_code
_entity_poly.pdbx_strand_id
1 'polypeptide(L)'
;MTVPDFFDPPTRQYTGELIPPESNDFISDENLFNYQAKIIRDLAEKQSCIIVGRCADFILRDMDNVVDAFIWAPVTECIKNVMALEPLSEKEAEKKIKKINKHRSEYYRYYSCREWDDYRNYELCLDSSRLGFEKSAEYIKAYVEIKFDIKL
;
A
#
# COMPACT_ATOMS: atom_id res chain seq x y z
N MET A 1 -14.04 -28.60 17.56
CA MET A 1 -14.36 -27.16 17.55
C MET A 1 -13.22 -26.52 16.78
N THR A 2 -13.36 -26.38 15.48
CA THR A 2 -12.35 -25.80 14.58
C THR A 2 -12.39 -24.29 14.78
N VAL A 3 -11.25 -23.72 15.14
CA VAL A 3 -11.04 -22.27 15.18
C VAL A 3 -11.33 -21.74 13.77
N PRO A 4 -12.18 -20.71 13.59
CA PRO A 4 -12.38 -20.13 12.28
C PRO A 4 -11.03 -19.61 11.78
N ASP A 5 -10.65 -20.01 10.57
CA ASP A 5 -9.48 -19.50 9.91
C ASP A 5 -9.74 -18.01 9.62
N PHE A 6 -9.09 -17.14 10.37
CA PHE A 6 -9.21 -15.67 10.24
C PHE A 6 -8.69 -15.15 8.88
N PHE A 7 -8.29 -16.03 7.98
CA PHE A 7 -7.61 -15.75 6.72
C PHE A 7 -8.34 -16.24 5.48
N ASP A 8 -9.61 -16.60 5.57
CA ASP A 8 -10.39 -16.72 4.35
C ASP A 8 -10.51 -15.33 3.71
N PRO A 9 -10.04 -15.17 2.45
CA PRO A 9 -10.18 -13.88 1.78
C PRO A 9 -11.67 -13.51 1.77
N PRO A 10 -12.01 -12.25 2.06
CA PRO A 10 -13.39 -11.84 2.05
C PRO A 10 -13.98 -12.16 0.68
N THR A 11 -15.06 -12.88 0.67
CA THR A 11 -15.81 -13.22 -0.55
C THR A 11 -16.48 -11.99 -1.18
N ARG A 12 -16.34 -10.83 -0.55
CA ARG A 12 -16.89 -9.54 -1.00
C ARG A 12 -15.75 -8.57 -1.30
N GLN A 13 -15.61 -8.21 -2.57
CA GLN A 13 -14.83 -7.03 -2.93
C GLN A 13 -15.43 -5.79 -2.26
N TYR A 14 -14.55 -4.88 -1.84
CA TYR A 14 -14.95 -3.57 -1.35
C TYR A 14 -15.92 -2.87 -2.30
N THR A 15 -17.10 -2.53 -1.80
CA THR A 15 -18.17 -1.88 -2.59
C THR A 15 -18.13 -0.36 -2.51
N GLY A 16 -17.36 0.21 -1.58
CA GLY A 16 -17.29 1.67 -1.36
C GLY A 16 -18.45 2.24 -0.56
N GLU A 17 -19.37 1.43 -0.11
CA GLU A 17 -20.53 1.89 0.68
C GLU A 17 -20.15 2.06 2.15
N LEU A 18 -20.51 3.23 2.70
CA LEU A 18 -20.41 3.51 4.15
C LEU A 18 -21.61 2.90 4.85
N ILE A 19 -21.36 2.03 5.81
CA ILE A 19 -22.40 1.44 6.65
C ILE A 19 -22.55 2.30 7.91
N PRO A 20 -23.73 2.89 8.18
CA PRO A 20 -23.94 3.68 9.38
C PRO A 20 -23.75 2.83 10.66
N PRO A 21 -23.23 3.41 11.76
CA PRO A 21 -22.98 2.68 13.01
C PRO A 21 -24.23 2.03 13.62
N GLU A 22 -25.41 2.56 13.34
CA GLU A 22 -26.72 2.05 13.76
C GLU A 22 -27.22 0.87 12.92
N SER A 23 -26.54 0.52 11.84
CA SER A 23 -26.90 -0.64 11.00
C SER A 23 -26.52 -1.95 11.69
N ASN A 24 -27.37 -2.97 11.55
CA ASN A 24 -27.07 -4.32 12.01
C ASN A 24 -25.90 -4.98 11.26
N ASP A 25 -25.55 -4.46 10.08
CA ASP A 25 -24.45 -4.95 9.24
C ASP A 25 -23.14 -4.19 9.50
N PHE A 26 -23.09 -3.35 10.56
CA PHE A 26 -21.90 -2.59 10.92
C PHE A 26 -20.79 -3.52 11.44
N ILE A 27 -19.70 -3.61 10.68
CA ILE A 27 -18.45 -4.25 11.09
C ILE A 27 -17.39 -3.15 11.19
N SER A 28 -16.84 -2.92 12.38
CA SER A 28 -15.98 -1.77 12.66
C SER A 28 -14.76 -1.67 11.75
N ASP A 29 -14.11 -2.79 11.46
CA ASP A 29 -12.88 -2.81 10.65
C ASP A 29 -13.15 -2.59 9.16
N GLU A 30 -14.21 -3.17 8.62
CA GLU A 30 -14.63 -2.93 7.24
C GLU A 30 -15.08 -1.49 7.05
N ASN A 31 -15.81 -0.94 8.00
CA ASN A 31 -16.27 0.43 7.95
C ASN A 31 -15.11 1.43 8.08
N LEU A 32 -14.11 1.13 8.90
CA LEU A 32 -12.88 1.92 8.97
C LEU A 32 -12.16 1.95 7.62
N PHE A 33 -12.05 0.82 6.93
CA PHE A 33 -11.48 0.77 5.58
C PHE A 33 -12.31 1.61 4.60
N ASN A 34 -13.64 1.53 4.66
CA ASN A 34 -14.54 2.30 3.81
C ASN A 34 -14.37 3.81 4.01
N TYR A 35 -14.23 4.28 5.26
CA TYR A 35 -13.92 5.69 5.55
C TYR A 35 -12.54 6.09 5.02
N GLN A 36 -11.51 5.27 5.22
CA GLN A 36 -10.18 5.52 4.66
C GLN A 36 -10.23 5.61 3.12
N ALA A 37 -10.93 4.68 2.48
CA ALA A 37 -11.08 4.67 1.04
C ALA A 37 -11.81 5.93 0.52
N LYS A 38 -12.84 6.37 1.23
CA LYS A 38 -13.53 7.64 0.90
C LYS A 38 -12.57 8.82 1.00
N ILE A 39 -11.78 8.93 2.07
CA ILE A 39 -10.81 10.01 2.25
C ILE A 39 -9.76 9.99 1.14
N ILE A 40 -9.25 8.81 0.78
CA ILE A 40 -8.25 8.62 -0.28
C ILE A 40 -8.82 9.10 -1.63
N ARG A 41 -10.05 8.73 -1.98
CA ARG A 41 -10.72 9.18 -3.20
C ARG A 41 -10.94 10.69 -3.20
N ASP A 42 -11.49 11.23 -2.11
CA ASP A 42 -11.74 12.66 -1.96
C ASP A 42 -10.45 13.49 -2.11
N LEU A 43 -9.31 13.00 -1.61
CA LEU A 43 -8.01 13.66 -1.77
C LEU A 43 -7.52 13.61 -3.22
N ALA A 44 -7.59 12.43 -3.86
CA ALA A 44 -7.14 12.25 -5.23
C ALA A 44 -7.97 13.08 -6.25
N GLU A 45 -9.24 13.31 -5.97
CA GLU A 45 -10.13 14.14 -6.81
C GLU A 45 -9.87 15.65 -6.65
N LYS A 46 -9.48 16.08 -5.44
CA LYS A 46 -9.42 17.51 -5.09
C LYS A 46 -8.05 18.13 -5.26
N GLN A 47 -6.99 17.35 -5.20
CA GLN A 47 -5.61 17.87 -5.20
C GLN A 47 -4.59 16.83 -5.63
N SER A 48 -3.43 17.30 -6.07
CA SER A 48 -2.26 16.44 -6.24
C SER A 48 -1.72 16.02 -4.88
N CYS A 49 -1.53 14.71 -4.68
CA CYS A 49 -1.08 14.16 -3.41
C CYS A 49 -0.26 12.88 -3.62
N ILE A 50 0.56 12.55 -2.62
CA ILE A 50 1.27 11.28 -2.53
C ILE A 50 0.64 10.49 -1.39
N ILE A 51 0.17 9.28 -1.69
CA ILE A 51 -0.49 8.40 -0.71
C ILE A 51 0.39 7.17 -0.53
N VAL A 52 0.70 6.82 0.72
CA VAL A 52 1.56 5.68 1.03
C VAL A 52 0.76 4.55 1.68
N GLY A 53 0.68 3.43 0.98
CA GLY A 53 0.02 2.22 1.45
C GLY A 53 -1.51 2.31 1.49
N ARG A 54 -2.14 1.64 2.46
CA ARG A 54 -3.60 1.61 2.66
C ARG A 54 -4.41 1.12 1.46
N CYS A 55 -3.83 0.29 0.62
CA CYS A 55 -4.44 -0.18 -0.63
C CYS A 55 -4.87 0.97 -1.56
N ALA A 56 -4.15 2.11 -1.54
CA ALA A 56 -4.51 3.27 -2.34
C ALA A 56 -4.50 2.96 -3.85
N ASP A 57 -3.55 2.18 -4.32
CA ASP A 57 -3.50 1.64 -5.68
C ASP A 57 -4.79 0.91 -6.07
N PHE A 58 -5.28 0.03 -5.20
CA PHE A 58 -6.53 -0.70 -5.42
C PHE A 58 -7.77 0.21 -5.33
N ILE A 59 -7.79 1.15 -4.38
CA ILE A 59 -8.90 2.10 -4.19
C ILE A 59 -9.03 3.04 -5.39
N LEU A 60 -7.91 3.47 -5.96
CA LEU A 60 -7.84 4.46 -7.05
C LEU A 60 -7.69 3.83 -8.45
N ARG A 61 -7.76 2.50 -8.57
CA ARG A 61 -7.51 1.75 -9.81
C ARG A 61 -8.33 2.17 -11.03
N ASP A 62 -9.47 2.81 -10.79
CA ASP A 62 -10.38 3.26 -11.83
C ASP A 62 -10.16 4.74 -12.21
N MET A 63 -9.09 5.37 -11.69
CA MET A 63 -8.75 6.78 -11.96
C MET A 63 -7.54 6.87 -12.89
N ASP A 64 -7.70 7.58 -14.00
CA ASP A 64 -6.65 7.71 -15.04
C ASP A 64 -5.49 8.64 -14.61
N ASN A 65 -5.71 9.51 -13.62
CA ASN A 65 -4.74 10.49 -13.14
C ASN A 65 -3.90 10.00 -11.95
N VAL A 66 -3.73 8.70 -11.83
CA VAL A 66 -2.97 8.04 -10.76
C VAL A 66 -1.76 7.32 -11.34
N VAL A 67 -0.65 7.34 -10.63
CA VAL A 67 0.50 6.46 -10.81
C VAL A 67 0.66 5.63 -9.55
N ASP A 68 0.55 4.32 -9.68
CA ASP A 68 0.80 3.39 -8.61
C ASP A 68 2.20 2.78 -8.72
N ALA A 69 2.94 2.82 -7.62
CA ALA A 69 4.33 2.41 -7.59
C ALA A 69 4.61 1.43 -6.44
N PHE A 70 5.26 0.33 -6.76
CA PHE A 70 5.81 -0.61 -5.81
C PHE A 70 7.32 -0.40 -5.67
N ILE A 71 7.73 0.10 -4.50
CA ILE A 71 9.14 0.36 -4.19
C ILE A 71 9.62 -0.76 -3.28
N TRP A 72 10.67 -1.45 -3.71
CA TRP A 72 11.25 -2.56 -2.98
C TRP A 72 12.78 -2.43 -2.87
N ALA A 73 13.38 -3.26 -2.02
CA ALA A 73 14.81 -3.46 -1.93
C ALA A 73 15.09 -4.87 -1.39
N PRO A 74 16.28 -5.44 -1.66
CA PRO A 74 16.71 -6.67 -1.00
C PRO A 74 16.66 -6.56 0.51
N VAL A 75 16.30 -7.65 1.21
CA VAL A 75 16.15 -7.65 2.67
C VAL A 75 17.40 -7.17 3.39
N THR A 76 18.57 -7.50 2.87
CA THR A 76 19.87 -7.05 3.41
C THR A 76 20.01 -5.53 3.41
N GLU A 77 19.54 -4.85 2.37
CA GLU A 77 19.55 -3.38 2.31
C GLU A 77 18.46 -2.78 3.22
N CYS A 78 17.29 -3.41 3.30
CA CYS A 78 16.27 -3.01 4.25
C CYS A 78 16.76 -3.07 5.71
N ILE A 79 17.50 -4.12 6.07
CA ILE A 79 18.11 -4.28 7.41
C ILE A 79 19.10 -3.15 7.70
N LYS A 80 20.01 -2.85 6.77
CA LYS A 80 20.96 -1.73 6.90
C LYS A 80 20.25 -0.39 7.13
N ASN A 81 19.20 -0.13 6.33
CA ASN A 81 18.43 1.11 6.44
C ASN A 81 17.71 1.23 7.79
N VAL A 82 17.11 0.14 8.28
CA VAL A 82 16.44 0.12 9.59
C VAL A 82 17.44 0.34 10.72
N MET A 83 18.62 -0.33 10.67
CA MET A 83 19.67 -0.16 11.67
C MET A 83 20.28 1.25 11.66
N ALA A 84 20.28 1.93 10.53
CA ALA A 84 20.73 3.33 10.44
C ALA A 84 19.76 4.32 11.12
N LEU A 85 18.48 3.96 11.20
CA LEU A 85 17.42 4.80 11.79
C LEU A 85 17.13 4.45 13.25
N GLU A 86 17.37 3.21 13.65
CA GLU A 86 17.01 2.70 14.98
C GLU A 86 18.17 1.87 15.56
N PRO A 87 18.40 1.96 16.88
CA PRO A 87 19.46 1.20 17.56
C PRO A 87 19.04 -0.27 17.75
N LEU A 88 18.90 -1.00 16.65
CA LEU A 88 18.54 -2.42 16.65
C LEU A 88 19.71 -3.27 16.18
N SER A 89 19.81 -4.50 16.69
CA SER A 89 20.65 -5.53 16.11
C SER A 89 20.11 -6.00 14.77
N GLU A 90 20.96 -6.59 13.94
CA GLU A 90 20.59 -7.14 12.63
C GLU A 90 19.39 -8.11 12.73
N LYS A 91 19.42 -9.00 13.72
CA LYS A 91 18.35 -9.98 13.99
C LYS A 91 17.03 -9.32 14.37
N GLU A 92 17.08 -8.26 15.16
CA GLU A 92 15.88 -7.49 15.55
C GLU A 92 15.32 -6.70 14.36
N ALA A 93 16.18 -6.08 13.55
CA ALA A 93 15.80 -5.39 12.35
C ALA A 93 15.14 -6.34 11.33
N GLU A 94 15.75 -7.52 11.11
CA GLU A 94 15.16 -8.55 10.24
C GLU A 94 13.76 -9.00 10.74
N LYS A 95 13.63 -9.27 12.02
CA LYS A 95 12.35 -9.66 12.62
C LYS A 95 11.30 -8.56 12.47
N LYS A 96 11.69 -7.30 12.68
CA LYS A 96 10.81 -6.14 12.50
C LYS A 96 10.33 -6.02 11.06
N ILE A 97 11.24 -6.11 10.08
CA ILE A 97 10.91 -6.05 8.65
C ILE A 97 9.94 -7.17 8.26
N LYS A 98 10.23 -8.41 8.65
CA LYS A 98 9.35 -9.55 8.38
C LYS A 98 7.94 -9.34 8.94
N LYS A 99 7.85 -8.83 10.19
CA LYS A 99 6.57 -8.56 10.84
C LYS A 99 5.78 -7.48 10.09
N ILE A 100 6.44 -6.38 9.71
CA ILE A 100 5.79 -5.27 9.00
C ILE A 100 5.33 -5.71 7.60
N ASN A 101 6.18 -6.43 6.85
CA ASN A 101 5.83 -6.88 5.51
C ASN A 101 4.71 -7.93 5.54
N LYS A 102 4.72 -8.83 6.51
CA LYS A 102 3.62 -9.76 6.74
C LYS A 102 2.30 -9.01 6.97
N HIS A 103 2.30 -8.03 7.87
CA HIS A 103 1.09 -7.22 8.13
C HIS A 103 0.61 -6.45 6.89
N ARG A 104 1.52 -5.87 6.10
CA ARG A 104 1.17 -5.18 4.84
C ARG A 104 0.55 -6.13 3.83
N SER A 105 1.16 -7.30 3.65
CA SER A 105 0.67 -8.32 2.73
C SER A 105 -0.71 -8.84 3.12
N GLU A 106 -0.90 -9.15 4.41
CA GLU A 106 -2.19 -9.61 4.94
C GLU A 106 -3.28 -8.54 4.79
N TYR A 107 -2.98 -7.29 5.15
CA TYR A 107 -3.90 -6.16 4.99
C TYR A 107 -4.28 -5.94 3.52
N TYR A 108 -3.31 -5.94 2.62
CA TYR A 108 -3.54 -5.74 1.20
C TYR A 108 -4.39 -6.87 0.61
N ARG A 109 -4.03 -8.11 0.91
CA ARG A 109 -4.78 -9.28 0.45
C ARG A 109 -6.22 -9.29 0.96
N TYR A 110 -6.42 -8.92 2.23
CA TYR A 110 -7.76 -8.89 2.84
C TYR A 110 -8.69 -7.93 2.10
N TYR A 111 -8.24 -6.71 1.77
CA TYR A 111 -9.10 -5.69 1.17
C TYR A 111 -9.12 -5.70 -0.37
N SER A 112 -8.05 -6.13 -1.03
CA SER A 112 -7.94 -6.12 -2.48
C SER A 112 -8.16 -7.48 -3.14
N CYS A 113 -8.09 -8.58 -2.39
CA CYS A 113 -8.02 -9.96 -2.92
C CYS A 113 -6.84 -10.18 -3.88
N ARG A 114 -5.75 -9.40 -3.74
CA ARG A 114 -4.54 -9.46 -4.56
C ARG A 114 -3.31 -9.70 -3.68
N GLU A 115 -2.23 -10.21 -4.28
CA GLU A 115 -0.94 -10.30 -3.59
C GLU A 115 -0.23 -8.94 -3.61
N TRP A 116 0.29 -8.52 -2.44
CA TRP A 116 0.92 -7.21 -2.26
C TRP A 116 2.20 -7.04 -3.06
N ASP A 117 2.97 -8.09 -3.25
CA ASP A 117 4.25 -8.12 -3.96
C ASP A 117 4.15 -8.58 -5.42
N ASP A 118 2.93 -8.72 -5.94
CA ASP A 118 2.71 -9.03 -7.35
C ASP A 118 2.89 -7.76 -8.20
N TYR A 119 4.02 -7.69 -8.93
CA TYR A 119 4.38 -6.56 -9.78
C TYR A 119 3.30 -6.18 -10.80
N ARG A 120 2.43 -7.11 -11.17
CA ARG A 120 1.33 -6.89 -12.13
C ARG A 120 0.22 -6.00 -11.58
N ASN A 121 0.21 -5.77 -10.29
CA ASN A 121 -0.73 -4.87 -9.65
C ASN A 121 -0.30 -3.40 -9.75
N TYR A 122 0.94 -3.13 -10.16
CA TYR A 122 1.54 -1.80 -10.12
C TYR A 122 2.03 -1.37 -11.49
N GLU A 123 1.84 -0.09 -11.80
CA GLU A 123 2.32 0.51 -13.04
C GLU A 123 3.84 0.68 -13.06
N LEU A 124 4.42 1.00 -11.90
CA LEU A 124 5.85 1.18 -11.73
C LEU A 124 6.41 0.31 -10.60
N CYS A 125 7.42 -0.51 -10.90
CA CYS A 125 8.15 -1.30 -9.90
C CYS A 125 9.61 -0.89 -9.87
N LEU A 126 10.12 -0.51 -8.68
CA LEU A 126 11.45 0.05 -8.52
C LEU A 126 12.25 -0.61 -7.40
N ASP A 127 13.45 -1.08 -7.74
CA ASP A 127 14.47 -1.47 -6.76
C ASP A 127 15.23 -0.22 -6.28
N SER A 128 14.86 0.30 -5.13
CA SER A 128 15.46 1.51 -4.55
C SER A 128 16.92 1.31 -4.10
N SER A 129 17.37 0.06 -3.94
CA SER A 129 18.77 -0.22 -3.58
C SER A 129 19.77 0.12 -4.70
N ARG A 130 19.29 0.14 -5.95
CA ARG A 130 20.12 0.43 -7.12
C ARG A 130 20.37 1.91 -7.33
N LEU A 131 19.39 2.73 -7.02
CA LEU A 131 19.45 4.18 -7.25
C LEU A 131 19.67 4.99 -5.97
N GLY A 132 19.33 4.43 -4.81
CA GLY A 132 19.21 5.19 -3.57
C GLY A 132 17.90 5.98 -3.53
N PHE A 133 17.62 6.62 -2.39
CA PHE A 133 16.31 7.27 -2.18
C PHE A 133 16.10 8.48 -3.09
N GLU A 134 17.09 9.37 -3.20
CA GLU A 134 17.00 10.61 -3.98
C GLU A 134 16.73 10.33 -5.46
N LYS A 135 17.58 9.50 -6.10
CA LYS A 135 17.39 9.17 -7.52
C LYS A 135 16.14 8.34 -7.78
N SER A 136 15.70 7.55 -6.81
CA SER A 136 14.42 6.83 -6.89
C SER A 136 13.25 7.82 -6.95
N ALA A 137 13.29 8.88 -6.15
CA ALA A 137 12.29 9.93 -6.18
C ALA A 137 12.32 10.72 -7.51
N GLU A 138 13.51 11.05 -8.01
CA GLU A 138 13.68 11.69 -9.32
C GLU A 138 13.14 10.81 -10.46
N TYR A 139 13.38 9.51 -10.39
CA TYR A 139 12.87 8.56 -11.38
C TYR A 139 11.35 8.50 -11.39
N ILE A 140 10.71 8.42 -10.22
CA ILE A 140 9.24 8.44 -10.11
C ILE A 140 8.69 9.77 -10.63
N LYS A 141 9.32 10.88 -10.27
CA LYS A 141 8.94 12.21 -10.78
C LYS A 141 9.00 12.26 -12.31
N ALA A 142 10.11 11.82 -12.91
CA ALA A 142 10.26 11.79 -14.37
C ALA A 142 9.20 10.91 -15.04
N TYR A 143 8.86 9.77 -14.42
CA TYR A 143 7.77 8.92 -14.92
C TYR A 143 6.42 9.65 -14.94
N VAL A 144 6.07 10.35 -13.86
CA VAL A 144 4.85 11.15 -13.77
C VAL A 144 4.83 12.26 -14.81
N GLU A 145 5.95 12.97 -14.98
CA GLU A 145 6.09 14.04 -15.99
C GLU A 145 5.86 13.51 -17.40
N ILE A 146 6.43 12.35 -17.73
CA ILE A 146 6.25 11.71 -19.06
C ILE A 146 4.83 11.22 -19.25
N LYS A 147 4.24 10.55 -18.25
CA LYS A 147 2.91 9.97 -18.36
C LYS A 147 1.83 11.02 -18.61
N PHE A 148 1.93 12.14 -17.92
CA PHE A 148 0.90 13.19 -17.94
C PHE A 148 1.26 14.41 -18.79
N ASP A 149 2.42 14.38 -19.47
CA ASP A 149 2.94 15.52 -20.27
C ASP A 149 2.95 16.84 -19.46
N ILE A 150 3.43 16.77 -18.24
CA ILE A 150 3.55 17.89 -17.31
C ILE A 150 5.00 18.11 -16.87
N LYS A 151 5.26 19.21 -16.19
CA LYS A 151 6.54 19.48 -15.53
C LYS A 151 6.28 19.79 -14.05
N LEU A 152 6.95 19.00 -13.15
CA LEU A 152 6.86 19.13 -11.70
C LEU A 152 8.03 19.90 -11.10
#